data_db296787e86b75f11423905fc8799a7e
#
_entry.id   db296787e86b75f11423905fc8799a7e
#
_cell.length_a   1.000
_cell.length_b   1.000
_cell.length_c   1.000
_cell.angle_alpha   90.00
_cell.angle_beta   90.00
_cell.angle_gamma   90.00
#
_symmetry.space_group_name_H-M   'P 1'
#
loop_
_entity.id
_entity.type
_entity.pdbx_description
1 polymer ?
#
loop_
_entity_poly.entity_id
_entity_poly.type
_entity_poly.pdbx_seq_one_letter_code
_entity_poly.pdbx_strand_id
1 'polypeptide(L)'
;CFAPLVWAPLSEMYGRRIVFIVSFAGFVCFNVGCMLAPNVGAMIVFRIFAGAFSSSSLTNSPAMIASLFSIRYLMRGIAVFSLGPIVGPCIGPIVSGYIVTAGANWRWVFRVSTIFSFVMLVLVLLTMPETHDGLRLKKKARRLRRETGDDRYKAPIEMRHVEVTKMIGTVLGKPLKIFFTEPMLILVTIYMSFVYGTLYLFFVAYPIVFELMHGLSSGAEGLMFLGFSVGSFIGAIYCIFVDQRMYESKRQRHGSDLAPEVRLYTCMIAAPLLTISLFWFAWTSYPSISFWSPLVAGGMFGTATLFIFLSLLTYITEVYLANAASAIAANTVVRSAFGAGFPMFGQQMYETLKPRWAT
;
A
#
# COMPACT_ATOMS: atom_id res chain seq x y z
N CYS A 1 -11.17 -4.55 -0.50
CA CYS A 1 -10.38 -5.65 -1.07
C CYS A 1 -10.49 -5.75 -2.60
N PHE A 2 -11.67 -5.70 -3.22
CA PHE A 2 -11.88 -5.91 -4.67
C PHE A 2 -11.75 -4.65 -5.55
N ALA A 3 -11.89 -3.46 -4.98
CA ALA A 3 -11.86 -2.21 -5.74
C ALA A 3 -10.59 -2.00 -6.59
N PRO A 4 -9.38 -2.37 -6.16
CA PRO A 4 -8.18 -2.28 -7.00
C PRO A 4 -8.30 -3.03 -8.33
N LEU A 5 -8.98 -4.16 -8.36
CA LEU A 5 -9.19 -4.98 -9.56
C LEU A 5 -10.05 -4.26 -10.62
N VAL A 6 -10.92 -3.35 -10.18
CA VAL A 6 -11.78 -2.56 -11.09
C VAL A 6 -11.02 -1.35 -11.64
N TRP A 7 -10.22 -0.68 -10.80
CA TRP A 7 -9.53 0.54 -11.21
C TRP A 7 -8.39 0.30 -12.20
N ALA A 8 -7.71 -0.85 -12.15
CA ALA A 8 -6.62 -1.14 -13.08
C ALA A 8 -7.10 -1.19 -14.54
N PRO A 9 -8.13 -1.98 -14.93
CA PRO A 9 -8.65 -1.98 -16.30
C PRO A 9 -9.20 -0.63 -16.73
N LEU A 10 -9.92 0.07 -15.83
CA LEU A 10 -10.44 1.39 -16.14
C LEU A 10 -9.34 2.38 -16.50
N SER A 11 -8.17 2.30 -15.83
CA SER A 11 -7.04 3.16 -16.12
C SER A 11 -6.39 2.87 -17.49
N GLU A 12 -6.43 1.62 -17.93
CA GLU A 12 -5.95 1.24 -19.27
C GLU A 12 -6.89 1.68 -20.38
N MET A 13 -8.21 1.74 -20.13
CA MET A 13 -9.21 2.13 -21.11
C MET A 13 -9.39 3.64 -21.24
N TYR A 14 -9.60 4.29 -20.09
CA TYR A 14 -9.97 5.71 -20.03
C TYR A 14 -8.78 6.64 -19.79
N GLY A 15 -7.61 6.07 -19.46
CA GLY A 15 -6.40 6.81 -19.13
C GLY A 15 -6.18 6.96 -17.65
N ARG A 16 -4.91 7.05 -17.30
CA ARG A 16 -4.51 7.10 -15.88
C ARG A 16 -4.92 8.39 -15.21
N ARG A 17 -4.74 9.53 -15.90
CA ARG A 17 -5.11 10.86 -15.36
C ARG A 17 -6.59 10.94 -14.99
N ILE A 18 -7.48 10.54 -15.88
CA ILE A 18 -8.94 10.63 -15.64
C ILE A 18 -9.33 9.74 -14.47
N VAL A 19 -8.83 8.52 -14.42
CA VAL A 19 -9.12 7.57 -13.34
C VAL A 19 -8.61 8.08 -11.99
N PHE A 20 -7.42 8.67 -11.93
CA PHE A 20 -6.94 9.31 -10.70
C PHE A 20 -7.85 10.47 -10.26
N ILE A 21 -8.23 11.36 -11.17
CA ILE A 21 -9.10 12.50 -10.85
C ILE A 21 -10.45 12.03 -10.31
N VAL A 22 -11.11 11.09 -11.01
CA VAL A 22 -12.41 10.56 -10.62
C VAL A 22 -12.33 9.84 -9.26
N SER A 23 -11.30 9.01 -9.07
CA SER A 23 -11.12 8.28 -7.82
C SER A 23 -10.81 9.22 -6.65
N PHE A 24 -9.92 10.20 -6.81
CA PHE A 24 -9.66 11.19 -5.76
C PHE A 24 -10.87 12.07 -5.46
N ALA A 25 -11.63 12.52 -6.48
CA ALA A 25 -12.86 13.29 -6.28
C ALA A 25 -13.90 12.46 -5.51
N GLY A 26 -14.10 11.18 -5.87
CA GLY A 26 -14.97 10.28 -5.13
C GLY A 26 -14.50 10.09 -3.68
N PHE A 27 -13.20 9.90 -3.46
CA PHE A 27 -12.63 9.79 -2.12
C PHE A 27 -12.91 11.05 -1.27
N VAL A 28 -12.72 12.26 -1.82
CA VAL A 28 -13.02 13.52 -1.13
C VAL A 28 -14.51 13.61 -0.80
N CYS A 29 -15.41 13.33 -1.75
CA CYS A 29 -16.86 13.36 -1.53
C CYS A 29 -17.29 12.41 -0.39
N PHE A 30 -16.78 11.18 -0.36
CA PHE A 30 -17.12 10.22 0.69
C PHE A 30 -16.46 10.56 2.04
N ASN A 31 -15.31 11.23 2.07
CA ASN A 31 -14.75 11.77 3.31
C ASN A 31 -15.63 12.92 3.87
N VAL A 32 -16.19 13.79 3.02
CA VAL A 32 -17.20 14.77 3.45
C VAL A 32 -18.42 14.06 4.03
N GLY A 33 -18.86 12.95 3.41
CA GLY A 33 -19.91 12.10 3.95
C GLY A 33 -19.58 11.55 5.35
N CYS A 34 -18.34 11.08 5.58
CA CYS A 34 -17.89 10.63 6.89
C CYS A 34 -17.94 11.76 7.94
N MET A 35 -17.54 12.97 7.57
CA MET A 35 -17.59 14.15 8.44
C MET A 35 -19.01 14.50 8.89
N LEU A 36 -19.98 14.34 7.99
CA LEU A 36 -21.40 14.68 8.21
C LEU A 36 -22.25 13.50 8.68
N ALA A 37 -21.66 12.31 8.84
CA ALA A 37 -22.40 11.10 9.19
C ALA A 37 -23.20 11.26 10.49
N PRO A 38 -24.55 11.05 10.45
CA PRO A 38 -25.41 11.19 11.61
C PRO A 38 -25.35 9.97 12.55
N ASN A 39 -25.00 8.80 12.02
CA ASN A 39 -24.96 7.53 12.75
C ASN A 39 -23.82 6.63 12.26
N VAL A 40 -23.53 5.56 13.03
CA VAL A 40 -22.45 4.61 12.75
C VAL A 40 -22.68 3.86 11.43
N GLY A 41 -23.93 3.53 11.08
CA GLY A 41 -24.24 2.84 9.84
C GLY A 41 -23.88 3.67 8.60
N ALA A 42 -24.25 4.96 8.58
CA ALA A 42 -23.85 5.88 7.52
C ALA A 42 -22.32 6.02 7.43
N MET A 43 -21.67 6.11 8.58
CA MET A 43 -20.20 6.17 8.66
C MET A 43 -19.54 4.95 8.02
N ILE A 44 -20.02 3.74 8.30
CA ILE A 44 -19.48 2.50 7.73
C ILE A 44 -19.65 2.52 6.21
N VAL A 45 -20.82 2.88 5.71
CA VAL A 45 -21.09 2.95 4.26
C VAL A 45 -20.17 3.96 3.57
N PHE A 46 -20.03 5.17 4.10
CA PHE A 46 -19.12 6.18 3.53
C PHE A 46 -17.67 5.72 3.58
N ARG A 47 -17.23 5.03 4.63
CA ARG A 47 -15.88 4.46 4.74
C ARG A 47 -15.61 3.37 3.71
N ILE A 48 -16.59 2.50 3.44
CA ILE A 48 -16.46 1.46 2.41
C ILE A 48 -16.22 2.11 1.04
N PHE A 49 -17.05 3.10 0.67
CA PHE A 49 -16.89 3.81 -0.60
C PHE A 49 -15.60 4.65 -0.64
N ALA A 50 -15.27 5.38 0.41
CA ALA A 50 -14.00 6.10 0.49
C ALA A 50 -12.80 5.16 0.28
N GLY A 51 -12.79 3.99 0.93
CA GLY A 51 -11.77 2.97 0.74
C GLY A 51 -11.73 2.40 -0.69
N ALA A 52 -12.91 2.17 -1.30
CA ALA A 52 -12.99 1.72 -2.68
C ALA A 52 -12.37 2.73 -3.67
N PHE A 53 -12.68 4.00 -3.50
CA PHE A 53 -12.14 5.07 -4.35
C PHE A 53 -10.65 5.34 -4.09
N SER A 54 -10.18 5.34 -2.86
CA SER A 54 -8.76 5.54 -2.53
C SER A 54 -7.84 4.44 -3.04
N SER A 55 -8.36 3.22 -3.21
CA SER A 55 -7.57 2.06 -3.65
C SER A 55 -7.00 2.20 -5.08
N SER A 56 -7.57 3.10 -5.90
CA SER A 56 -7.08 3.41 -7.24
C SER A 56 -5.62 3.88 -7.23
N SER A 57 -5.21 4.66 -6.24
CA SER A 57 -3.85 5.18 -6.15
C SER A 57 -2.81 4.08 -5.93
N LEU A 58 -3.14 3.06 -5.14
CA LEU A 58 -2.22 1.94 -4.86
C LEU A 58 -1.95 1.09 -6.10
N THR A 59 -2.93 0.92 -6.99
CA THR A 59 -2.78 0.09 -8.20
C THR A 59 -2.19 0.86 -9.37
N ASN A 60 -2.59 2.10 -9.56
CA ASN A 60 -2.23 2.88 -10.75
C ASN A 60 -0.89 3.62 -10.60
N SER A 61 -0.44 3.95 -9.38
CA SER A 61 0.82 4.68 -9.18
C SER A 61 2.06 3.88 -9.61
N PRO A 62 2.23 2.59 -9.26
CA PRO A 62 3.36 1.81 -9.77
C PRO A 62 3.37 1.70 -11.30
N ALA A 63 2.20 1.52 -11.92
CA ALA A 63 2.07 1.46 -13.36
C ALA A 63 2.42 2.80 -14.03
N MET A 64 2.07 3.92 -13.40
CA MET A 64 2.45 5.25 -13.87
C MET A 64 3.96 5.47 -13.77
N ILE A 65 4.57 5.10 -12.65
CA ILE A 65 6.02 5.19 -12.45
C ILE A 65 6.74 4.35 -13.51
N ALA A 66 6.27 3.14 -13.79
CA ALA A 66 6.85 2.25 -14.79
C ALA A 66 6.80 2.84 -16.21
N SER A 67 5.83 3.71 -16.54
CA SER A 67 5.76 4.38 -17.84
C SER A 67 6.58 5.67 -17.91
N LEU A 68 6.91 6.28 -16.77
CA LEU A 68 7.67 7.55 -16.74
C LEU A 68 9.17 7.33 -16.60
N PHE A 69 9.59 6.28 -15.90
CA PHE A 69 10.99 6.01 -15.61
C PHE A 69 11.54 4.91 -16.53
N SER A 70 12.79 5.09 -16.99
CA SER A 70 13.51 4.00 -17.63
C SER A 70 13.79 2.86 -16.65
N ILE A 71 14.01 1.66 -17.14
CA ILE A 71 14.26 0.44 -16.33
C ILE A 71 15.35 0.67 -15.28
N ARG A 72 16.37 1.49 -15.60
CA ARG A 72 17.46 1.84 -14.68
C ARG A 72 17.01 2.62 -13.44
N TYR A 73 16.00 3.49 -13.57
CA TYR A 73 15.52 4.35 -12.48
C TYR A 73 14.18 3.88 -11.89
N LEU A 74 13.55 2.88 -12.52
CA LEU A 74 12.25 2.35 -12.14
C LEU A 74 12.22 1.90 -10.66
N MET A 75 13.23 1.16 -10.22
CA MET A 75 13.32 0.67 -8.84
C MET A 75 13.37 1.81 -7.82
N ARG A 76 14.06 2.90 -8.14
CA ARG A 76 14.11 4.08 -7.24
C ARG A 76 12.74 4.74 -7.13
N GLY A 77 12.02 4.87 -8.25
CA GLY A 77 10.67 5.42 -8.24
C GLY A 77 9.68 4.56 -7.44
N ILE A 78 9.73 3.23 -7.60
CA ILE A 78 8.89 2.31 -6.84
C ILE A 78 9.26 2.32 -5.35
N ALA A 79 10.54 2.38 -5.00
CA ALA A 79 10.98 2.44 -3.60
C ALA A 79 10.47 3.71 -2.91
N VAL A 80 10.56 4.87 -3.55
CA VAL A 80 10.02 6.14 -3.02
C VAL A 80 8.49 6.04 -2.87
N PHE A 81 7.79 5.48 -3.86
CA PHE A 81 6.35 5.25 -3.77
C PHE A 81 5.97 4.35 -2.58
N SER A 82 6.76 3.30 -2.34
CA SER A 82 6.50 2.33 -1.27
C SER A 82 6.58 2.92 0.14
N LEU A 83 7.27 4.05 0.31
CA LEU A 83 7.28 4.78 1.58
C LEU A 83 5.90 5.39 1.91
N GLY A 84 5.13 5.81 0.92
CA GLY A 84 3.82 6.43 1.13
C GLY A 84 2.83 5.56 1.94
N PRO A 85 2.55 4.32 1.53
CA PRO A 85 1.70 3.39 2.28
C PRO A 85 2.18 3.05 3.69
N ILE A 86 3.47 3.25 3.99
CA ILE A 86 4.07 2.96 5.30
C ILE A 86 4.02 4.20 6.20
N VAL A 87 4.36 5.36 5.67
CA VAL A 87 4.39 6.62 6.43
C VAL A 87 2.97 7.16 6.69
N GLY A 88 2.04 6.96 5.74
CA GLY A 88 0.66 7.41 5.88
C GLY A 88 -0.02 6.93 7.17
N PRO A 89 -0.05 5.62 7.44
CA PRO A 89 -0.61 5.08 8.68
C PRO A 89 0.05 5.59 9.97
N CYS A 90 1.26 6.12 9.90
CA CYS A 90 1.94 6.69 11.05
C CYS A 90 1.59 8.17 11.27
N ILE A 91 1.44 8.93 10.20
CA ILE A 91 1.03 10.34 10.29
C ILE A 91 -0.43 10.46 10.78
N GLY A 92 -1.29 9.52 10.38
CA GLY A 92 -2.70 9.49 10.78
C GLY A 92 -2.90 9.60 12.29
N PRO A 93 -2.38 8.66 13.10
CA PRO A 93 -2.45 8.69 14.56
C PRO A 93 -1.84 9.95 15.18
N ILE A 94 -0.72 10.46 14.65
CA ILE A 94 -0.13 11.70 15.15
C ILE A 94 -1.12 12.85 15.04
N VAL A 95 -1.67 13.07 13.84
CA VAL A 95 -2.61 14.16 13.60
C VAL A 95 -3.90 13.97 14.42
N SER A 96 -4.47 12.77 14.41
CA SER A 96 -5.70 12.47 15.16
C SER A 96 -5.50 12.56 16.66
N GLY A 97 -4.36 12.10 17.18
CA GLY A 97 -4.03 12.14 18.60
C GLY A 97 -3.94 13.58 19.12
N TYR A 98 -3.27 14.48 18.42
CA TYR A 98 -3.22 15.89 18.80
C TYR A 98 -4.56 16.59 18.71
N ILE A 99 -5.40 16.27 17.72
CA ILE A 99 -6.76 16.79 17.61
C ILE A 99 -7.59 16.39 18.84
N VAL A 100 -7.50 15.14 19.26
CA VAL A 100 -8.19 14.62 20.46
C VAL A 100 -7.65 15.26 21.74
N THR A 101 -6.32 15.34 21.89
CA THR A 101 -5.66 15.96 23.04
C THR A 101 -6.05 17.45 23.20
N ALA A 102 -6.27 18.16 22.08
CA ALA A 102 -6.76 19.54 22.08
C ALA A 102 -8.27 19.67 22.45
N GLY A 103 -8.95 18.57 22.81
CA GLY A 103 -10.37 18.57 23.16
C GLY A 103 -11.32 18.79 21.99
N ALA A 104 -10.84 18.69 20.75
CA ALA A 104 -11.65 18.88 19.58
C ALA A 104 -12.54 17.65 19.29
N ASN A 105 -13.73 17.88 18.71
CA ASN A 105 -14.65 16.80 18.36
C ASN A 105 -13.98 15.85 17.33
N TRP A 106 -14.20 14.54 17.45
CA TRP A 106 -13.71 13.49 16.54
C TRP A 106 -13.95 13.79 15.04
N ARG A 107 -14.99 14.58 14.71
CA ARG A 107 -15.28 15.04 13.35
C ARG A 107 -14.15 15.89 12.75
N TRP A 108 -13.33 16.54 13.58
CA TRP A 108 -12.18 17.31 13.10
C TRP A 108 -11.12 16.43 12.43
N VAL A 109 -10.96 15.17 12.84
CA VAL A 109 -10.07 14.22 12.17
C VAL A 109 -10.45 14.06 10.71
N PHE A 110 -11.77 13.93 10.44
CA PHE A 110 -12.27 13.84 9.05
C PHE A 110 -12.18 15.16 8.30
N ARG A 111 -12.38 16.30 8.97
CA ARG A 111 -12.21 17.62 8.35
C ARG A 111 -10.78 17.82 7.86
N VAL A 112 -9.79 17.56 8.69
CA VAL A 112 -8.37 17.66 8.33
C VAL A 112 -8.03 16.70 7.18
N SER A 113 -8.48 15.44 7.26
CA SER A 113 -8.29 14.46 6.20
C SER A 113 -8.93 14.90 4.87
N THR A 114 -10.14 15.50 4.94
CA THR A 114 -10.85 16.01 3.76
C THR A 114 -10.12 17.20 3.14
N ILE A 115 -9.67 18.16 3.95
CA ILE A 115 -8.90 19.33 3.47
C ILE A 115 -7.63 18.86 2.79
N PHE A 116 -6.89 17.97 3.43
CA PHE A 116 -5.64 17.41 2.85
C PHE A 116 -5.92 16.70 1.52
N SER A 117 -6.95 15.85 1.47
CA SER A 117 -7.33 15.14 0.26
C SER A 117 -7.79 16.08 -0.86
N PHE A 118 -8.50 17.17 -0.51
CA PHE A 118 -8.90 18.18 -1.48
C PHE A 118 -7.69 18.94 -2.06
N VAL A 119 -6.74 19.33 -1.23
CA VAL A 119 -5.50 19.96 -1.68
C VAL A 119 -4.74 19.02 -2.62
N MET A 120 -4.65 17.73 -2.27
CA MET A 120 -4.00 16.73 -3.13
C MET A 120 -4.76 16.52 -4.44
N LEU A 121 -6.10 16.57 -4.44
CA LEU A 121 -6.91 16.54 -5.67
C LEU A 121 -6.57 17.72 -6.59
N VAL A 122 -6.50 18.92 -6.04
CA VAL A 122 -6.13 20.14 -6.79
C VAL A 122 -4.72 20.00 -7.36
N LEU A 123 -3.76 19.52 -6.58
CA LEU A 123 -2.39 19.27 -7.05
C LEU A 123 -2.37 18.25 -8.20
N VAL A 124 -3.10 17.14 -8.10
CA VAL A 124 -3.22 16.14 -9.17
C VAL A 124 -3.83 16.75 -10.43
N LEU A 125 -4.88 17.55 -10.29
CA LEU A 125 -5.53 18.25 -11.42
C LEU A 125 -4.54 19.16 -12.16
N LEU A 126 -3.70 19.91 -11.43
CA LEU A 126 -2.78 20.89 -12.00
C LEU A 126 -1.49 20.26 -12.55
N THR A 127 -0.96 19.25 -11.86
CA THR A 127 0.39 18.74 -12.15
C THR A 127 0.43 17.43 -12.94
N MET A 128 -0.63 16.61 -12.86
CA MET A 128 -0.58 15.26 -13.43
C MET A 128 -0.89 15.26 -14.94
N PRO A 129 0.09 14.95 -15.81
CA PRO A 129 -0.16 14.74 -17.24
C PRO A 129 -0.77 13.36 -17.51
N GLU A 130 -1.36 13.17 -18.69
CA GLU A 130 -1.73 11.82 -19.14
C GLU A 130 -0.48 11.00 -19.49
N THR A 131 -0.32 9.87 -18.82
CA THR A 131 0.87 9.01 -18.92
C THR A 131 0.61 7.71 -19.67
N HIS A 132 -0.63 7.42 -20.05
CA HIS A 132 -0.95 6.21 -20.80
C HIS A 132 -0.56 6.34 -22.27
N ASP A 133 0.44 5.56 -22.70
CA ASP A 133 1.02 5.67 -24.06
C ASP A 133 0.00 5.46 -25.17
N GLY A 134 -0.92 4.50 -25.01
CA GLY A 134 -1.97 4.25 -25.99
C GLY A 134 -2.88 5.47 -26.24
N LEU A 135 -3.23 6.21 -25.19
CA LEU A 135 -4.04 7.42 -25.30
C LEU A 135 -3.24 8.62 -25.81
N ARG A 136 -1.98 8.73 -25.45
CA ARG A 136 -1.07 9.75 -26.02
C ARG A 136 -0.92 9.55 -27.53
N LEU A 137 -0.71 8.31 -27.97
CA LEU A 137 -0.65 7.96 -29.39
C LEU A 137 -1.99 8.22 -30.09
N LYS A 138 -3.13 7.90 -29.47
CA LYS A 138 -4.45 8.23 -30.00
C LYS A 138 -4.65 9.73 -30.17
N LYS A 139 -4.25 10.52 -29.18
CA LYS A 139 -4.32 12.00 -29.26
C LYS A 139 -3.43 12.54 -30.37
N LYS A 140 -2.21 11.98 -30.53
CA LYS A 140 -1.28 12.33 -31.62
C LYS A 140 -1.84 11.93 -32.98
N ALA A 141 -2.39 10.72 -33.12
CA ALA A 141 -3.00 10.27 -34.38
C ALA A 141 -4.19 11.15 -34.79
N ARG A 142 -5.06 11.53 -33.82
CA ARG A 142 -6.16 12.47 -34.07
C ARG A 142 -5.68 13.86 -34.52
N ARG A 143 -4.59 14.34 -33.93
CA ARG A 143 -3.98 15.62 -34.32
C ARG A 143 -3.45 15.55 -35.76
N LEU A 144 -2.68 14.50 -36.09
CA LEU A 144 -2.15 14.30 -37.43
C LEU A 144 -3.26 14.19 -38.48
N ARG A 145 -4.35 13.44 -38.19
CA ARG A 145 -5.51 13.38 -39.11
C ARG A 145 -6.14 14.75 -39.36
N ARG A 146 -6.20 15.62 -38.35
CA ARG A 146 -6.72 16.99 -38.52
C ARG A 146 -5.77 17.89 -39.34
N GLU A 147 -4.44 17.70 -39.17
CA GLU A 147 -3.44 18.52 -39.84
C GLU A 147 -3.18 18.06 -41.27
N THR A 148 -3.24 16.76 -41.56
CA THR A 148 -2.91 16.18 -42.88
C THR A 148 -4.12 15.78 -43.73
N GLY A 149 -5.31 15.66 -43.14
CA GLY A 149 -6.50 15.13 -43.79
C GLY A 149 -6.43 13.64 -44.13
N ASP A 150 -5.41 12.90 -43.65
CA ASP A 150 -5.19 11.49 -43.99
C ASP A 150 -5.70 10.57 -42.82
N ASP A 151 -6.75 9.78 -43.09
CA ASP A 151 -7.35 8.86 -42.16
C ASP A 151 -6.53 7.59 -41.86
N ARG A 152 -5.38 7.39 -42.52
CA ARG A 152 -4.48 6.26 -42.31
C ARG A 152 -3.79 6.31 -40.97
N TYR A 153 -3.64 7.49 -40.35
CA TYR A 153 -3.06 7.64 -39.00
C TYR A 153 -3.99 7.10 -37.93
N LYS A 154 -3.86 5.81 -37.60
CA LYS A 154 -4.62 5.13 -36.53
C LYS A 154 -3.71 4.70 -35.38
N ALA A 155 -4.14 4.93 -34.15
CA ALA A 155 -3.41 4.43 -33.01
C ALA A 155 -3.76 2.93 -32.76
N PRO A 156 -2.82 2.10 -32.26
CA PRO A 156 -3.06 0.68 -31.97
C PRO A 156 -4.28 0.43 -31.06
N ILE A 157 -4.56 1.36 -30.13
CA ILE A 157 -5.70 1.28 -29.23
C ILE A 157 -7.04 1.49 -29.95
N GLU A 158 -7.08 2.17 -31.10
CA GLU A 158 -8.28 2.37 -31.92
C GLU A 158 -8.64 1.12 -32.73
N MET A 159 -7.66 0.23 -32.95
CA MET A 159 -7.87 -1.03 -33.67
C MET A 159 -8.26 -2.20 -32.75
N ARG A 160 -8.12 -2.04 -31.43
CA ARG A 160 -8.53 -3.06 -30.45
C ARG A 160 -9.98 -2.85 -30.03
N HIS A 161 -10.88 -3.68 -30.49
CA HIS A 161 -12.22 -3.81 -29.93
C HIS A 161 -12.11 -4.54 -28.57
N VAL A 162 -12.01 -3.79 -27.48
CA VAL A 162 -12.00 -4.34 -26.13
C VAL A 162 -13.44 -4.41 -25.64
N GLU A 163 -14.02 -5.61 -25.61
CA GLU A 163 -15.30 -5.83 -24.93
C GLU A 163 -15.07 -5.74 -23.42
N VAL A 164 -15.64 -4.70 -22.82
CA VAL A 164 -15.50 -4.41 -21.37
C VAL A 164 -15.89 -5.61 -20.53
N THR A 165 -16.93 -6.33 -20.92
CA THR A 165 -17.45 -7.50 -20.17
C THR A 165 -16.46 -8.66 -20.16
N LYS A 166 -15.83 -8.96 -21.29
CA LYS A 166 -14.78 -10.00 -21.38
C LYS A 166 -13.52 -9.58 -20.60
N MET A 167 -13.18 -8.30 -20.64
CA MET A 167 -12.04 -7.78 -19.91
C MET A 167 -12.24 -7.86 -18.41
N ILE A 168 -13.41 -7.48 -17.88
CA ILE A 168 -13.73 -7.60 -16.45
C ILE A 168 -13.67 -9.07 -16.01
N GLY A 169 -14.26 -9.98 -16.77
CA GLY A 169 -14.21 -11.42 -16.49
C GLY A 169 -12.77 -11.97 -16.46
N THR A 170 -11.93 -11.54 -17.40
CA THR A 170 -10.52 -11.94 -17.43
C THR A 170 -9.72 -11.33 -16.28
N VAL A 171 -9.95 -10.06 -15.95
CA VAL A 171 -9.23 -9.34 -14.89
C VAL A 171 -9.61 -9.85 -13.49
N LEU A 172 -10.86 -10.24 -13.27
CA LEU A 172 -11.31 -10.83 -12.01
C LEU A 172 -10.99 -12.32 -11.92
N GLY A 173 -11.19 -13.06 -13.02
CA GLY A 173 -11.01 -14.50 -13.04
C GLY A 173 -9.55 -14.96 -13.08
N LYS A 174 -8.69 -14.24 -13.81
CA LYS A 174 -7.29 -14.62 -13.96
C LYS A 174 -6.48 -14.60 -12.65
N PRO A 175 -6.58 -13.56 -11.79
CA PRO A 175 -5.92 -13.57 -10.47
C PRO A 175 -6.36 -14.74 -9.60
N LEU A 176 -7.66 -15.01 -9.52
CA LEU A 176 -8.19 -16.13 -8.74
C LEU A 176 -7.73 -17.48 -9.29
N LYS A 177 -7.77 -17.65 -10.62
CA LYS A 177 -7.29 -18.88 -11.25
C LYS A 177 -5.81 -19.13 -10.93
N ILE A 178 -4.93 -18.11 -11.12
CA ILE A 178 -3.49 -18.24 -10.83
C ILE A 178 -3.28 -18.52 -9.33
N PHE A 179 -4.01 -17.86 -8.45
CA PHE A 179 -3.91 -18.10 -7.01
C PHE A 179 -4.18 -19.55 -6.63
N PHE A 180 -5.24 -20.18 -7.16
CA PHE A 180 -5.59 -21.55 -6.80
C PHE A 180 -4.80 -22.63 -7.56
N THR A 181 -4.11 -22.27 -8.66
CA THR A 181 -3.32 -23.23 -9.45
C THR A 181 -1.84 -23.25 -9.07
N GLU A 182 -1.32 -22.18 -8.44
CA GLU A 182 0.12 -22.00 -8.19
C GLU A 182 0.46 -22.11 -6.69
N PRO A 183 0.96 -23.27 -6.20
CA PRO A 183 1.22 -23.50 -4.76
C PRO A 183 2.19 -22.48 -4.18
N MET A 184 3.20 -22.06 -4.96
CA MET A 184 4.18 -21.06 -4.52
C MET A 184 3.50 -19.72 -4.23
N LEU A 185 2.58 -19.28 -5.10
CA LEU A 185 1.84 -18.04 -4.89
C LEU A 185 0.95 -18.12 -3.65
N ILE A 186 0.33 -19.27 -3.39
CA ILE A 186 -0.49 -19.50 -2.19
C ILE A 186 0.37 -19.32 -0.94
N LEU A 187 1.51 -19.99 -0.84
CA LEU A 187 2.38 -19.93 0.34
C LEU A 187 2.90 -18.50 0.59
N VAL A 188 3.42 -17.85 -0.44
CA VAL A 188 3.89 -16.46 -0.34
C VAL A 188 2.76 -15.52 0.07
N THR A 189 1.57 -15.70 -0.50
CA THR A 189 0.40 -14.87 -0.18
C THR A 189 -0.07 -15.06 1.26
N ILE A 190 -0.15 -16.30 1.74
CA ILE A 190 -0.54 -16.59 3.14
C ILE A 190 0.47 -15.94 4.09
N TYR A 191 1.77 -16.12 3.86
CA TYR A 191 2.81 -15.52 4.68
C TYR A 191 2.74 -13.98 4.69
N MET A 192 2.66 -13.35 3.52
CA MET A 192 2.51 -11.89 3.43
C MET A 192 1.22 -11.41 4.10
N SER A 193 0.13 -12.15 3.97
CA SER A 193 -1.16 -11.80 4.57
C SER A 193 -1.10 -11.88 6.08
N PHE A 194 -0.43 -12.90 6.63
CA PHE A 194 -0.21 -13.02 8.06
C PHE A 194 0.62 -11.84 8.59
N VAL A 195 1.75 -11.53 7.96
CA VAL A 195 2.59 -10.37 8.33
C VAL A 195 1.80 -9.06 8.26
N TYR A 196 0.95 -8.90 7.25
CA TYR A 196 0.10 -7.72 7.11
C TYR A 196 -0.99 -7.63 8.17
N GLY A 197 -1.62 -8.76 8.51
CA GLY A 197 -2.56 -8.85 9.62
C GLY A 197 -1.89 -8.50 10.95
N THR A 198 -0.70 -9.04 11.21
CA THR A 198 0.11 -8.71 12.38
C THR A 198 0.48 -7.22 12.43
N LEU A 199 0.80 -6.59 11.30
CA LEU A 199 1.03 -5.15 11.22
C LEU A 199 -0.18 -4.34 11.69
N TYR A 200 -1.38 -4.68 11.23
CA TYR A 200 -2.59 -3.99 11.66
C TYR A 200 -2.95 -4.28 13.12
N LEU A 201 -2.68 -5.49 13.60
CA LEU A 201 -2.82 -5.84 15.01
C LEU A 201 -1.86 -5.02 15.89
N PHE A 202 -0.63 -4.84 15.43
CA PHE A 202 0.37 -4.01 16.09
C PHE A 202 -0.09 -2.55 16.22
N PHE A 203 -0.79 -2.02 15.22
CA PHE A 203 -1.39 -0.68 15.31
C PHE A 203 -2.50 -0.59 16.37
N VAL A 204 -3.23 -1.68 16.64
CA VAL A 204 -4.21 -1.75 17.75
C VAL A 204 -3.49 -1.84 19.10
N ALA A 205 -2.30 -2.44 19.15
CA ALA A 205 -1.51 -2.56 20.37
C ALA A 205 -0.97 -1.21 20.88
N TYR A 206 -0.68 -0.27 19.99
CA TYR A 206 -0.05 1.02 20.34
C TYR A 206 -0.86 1.83 21.34
N PRO A 207 -2.15 2.14 21.14
CA PRO A 207 -2.95 2.84 22.13
C PRO A 207 -2.98 2.08 23.47
N ILE A 208 -3.08 0.76 23.44
CA ILE A 208 -3.16 -0.06 24.66
C ILE A 208 -1.86 0.04 25.46
N VAL A 209 -0.70 -0.07 24.78
CA VAL A 209 0.60 -0.03 25.46
C VAL A 209 0.98 1.38 25.88
N PHE A 210 0.90 2.36 24.98
CA PHE A 210 1.43 3.69 25.24
C PHE A 210 0.43 4.60 25.96
N GLU A 211 -0.87 4.55 25.65
CA GLU A 211 -1.87 5.39 26.29
C GLU A 211 -2.38 4.73 27.59
N LEU A 212 -2.89 3.48 27.53
CA LEU A 212 -3.51 2.85 28.70
C LEU A 212 -2.49 2.36 29.74
N MET A 213 -1.34 1.78 29.31
CA MET A 213 -0.37 1.23 30.28
C MET A 213 0.67 2.24 30.74
N HIS A 214 1.22 3.06 29.83
CA HIS A 214 2.24 4.06 30.17
C HIS A 214 1.64 5.43 30.52
N GLY A 215 0.34 5.64 30.34
CA GLY A 215 -0.34 6.90 30.69
C GLY A 215 0.02 8.08 29.81
N LEU A 216 0.48 7.85 28.60
CA LEU A 216 0.78 8.93 27.64
C LEU A 216 -0.52 9.56 27.12
N SER A 217 -0.48 10.84 26.77
CA SER A 217 -1.59 11.48 26.07
C SER A 217 -1.77 10.90 24.67
N SER A 218 -2.98 10.94 24.11
CA SER A 218 -3.26 10.43 22.76
C SER A 218 -2.38 11.08 21.69
N GLY A 219 -1.96 12.35 21.88
CA GLY A 219 -0.98 13.02 20.99
C GLY A 219 0.43 12.42 21.12
N ALA A 220 0.89 12.14 22.34
CA ALA A 220 2.19 11.51 22.57
C ALA A 220 2.19 10.04 22.11
N GLU A 221 1.08 9.30 22.28
CA GLU A 221 0.89 7.96 21.71
C GLU A 221 1.05 7.98 20.18
N GLY A 222 0.39 8.94 19.51
CA GLY A 222 0.55 9.13 18.06
C GLY A 222 2.01 9.31 17.64
N LEU A 223 2.83 10.04 18.42
CA LEU A 223 4.26 10.19 18.14
C LEU A 223 5.05 8.87 18.24
N MET A 224 4.59 7.90 19.01
CA MET A 224 5.26 6.59 19.10
C MET A 224 5.29 5.85 17.76
N PHE A 225 4.35 6.13 16.84
CA PHE A 225 4.38 5.60 15.47
C PHE A 225 5.59 6.10 14.65
N LEU A 226 6.27 7.16 15.09
CA LEU A 226 7.53 7.58 14.46
C LEU A 226 8.61 6.51 14.59
N GLY A 227 8.63 5.74 15.66
CA GLY A 227 9.57 4.61 15.80
C GLY A 227 9.44 3.64 14.63
N PHE A 228 8.22 3.21 14.33
CA PHE A 228 7.91 2.36 13.19
C PHE A 228 8.29 3.01 11.84
N SER A 229 7.97 4.30 11.67
CA SER A 229 8.32 5.03 10.44
C SER A 229 9.83 5.12 10.25
N VAL A 230 10.58 5.51 11.28
CA VAL A 230 12.05 5.62 11.22
C VAL A 230 12.68 4.28 10.88
N GLY A 231 12.23 3.20 11.52
CA GLY A 231 12.68 1.85 11.19
C GLY A 231 12.41 1.48 9.72
N SER A 232 11.23 1.79 9.23
CA SER A 232 10.88 1.56 7.82
C SER A 232 11.72 2.41 6.86
N PHE A 233 12.04 3.66 7.20
CA PHE A 233 12.97 4.49 6.42
C PHE A 233 14.39 3.90 6.37
N ILE A 234 14.90 3.42 7.50
CA ILE A 234 16.21 2.75 7.56
C ILE A 234 16.18 1.51 6.66
N GLY A 235 15.12 0.72 6.73
CA GLY A 235 14.90 -0.43 5.86
C GLY A 235 14.87 -0.06 4.38
N ALA A 236 14.17 1.00 4.01
CA ALA A 236 14.11 1.47 2.63
C ALA A 236 15.50 1.91 2.10
N ILE A 237 16.26 2.64 2.91
CA ILE A 237 17.63 3.05 2.59
C ILE A 237 18.50 1.81 2.35
N TYR A 238 18.43 0.83 3.24
CA TYR A 238 19.16 -0.43 3.06
C TYR A 238 18.80 -1.13 1.74
N CYS A 239 17.50 -1.29 1.45
CA CYS A 239 17.05 -1.92 0.21
C CYS A 239 17.52 -1.18 -1.05
N ILE A 240 17.49 0.16 -1.04
CA ILE A 240 17.89 0.97 -2.21
C ILE A 240 19.41 0.93 -2.43
N PHE A 241 20.20 0.97 -1.37
CA PHE A 241 21.65 1.15 -1.49
C PHE A 241 22.44 -0.14 -1.33
N VAL A 242 21.97 -1.08 -0.51
CA VAL A 242 22.72 -2.32 -0.22
C VAL A 242 22.13 -3.50 -1.00
N ASP A 243 20.85 -3.82 -0.78
CA ASP A 243 20.21 -4.98 -1.42
C ASP A 243 20.24 -4.88 -2.95
N GLN A 244 19.90 -3.71 -3.50
CA GLN A 244 19.93 -3.48 -4.94
C GLN A 244 21.35 -3.61 -5.52
N ARG A 245 22.37 -3.11 -4.83
CA ARG A 245 23.77 -3.27 -5.29
C ARG A 245 24.23 -4.73 -5.24
N MET A 246 23.86 -5.45 -4.20
CA MET A 246 24.15 -6.87 -4.08
C MET A 246 23.50 -7.67 -5.21
N TYR A 247 22.24 -7.38 -5.50
CA TYR A 247 21.53 -8.00 -6.61
C TYR A 247 22.16 -7.68 -7.97
N GLU A 248 22.47 -6.42 -8.24
CA GLU A 248 23.13 -5.99 -9.48
C GLU A 248 24.51 -6.66 -9.66
N SER A 249 25.30 -6.74 -8.61
CA SER A 249 26.60 -7.42 -8.62
C SER A 249 26.48 -8.90 -8.96
N LYS A 250 25.50 -9.60 -8.36
CA LYS A 250 25.23 -11.01 -8.67
C LYS A 250 24.73 -11.18 -10.10
N ARG A 251 23.87 -10.30 -10.57
CA ARG A 251 23.35 -10.30 -11.94
C ARG A 251 24.46 -10.08 -12.98
N GLN A 252 25.41 -9.20 -12.69
CA GLN A 252 26.57 -8.98 -13.59
C GLN A 252 27.48 -10.22 -13.68
N ARG A 253 27.57 -11.01 -12.59
CA ARG A 253 28.40 -12.24 -12.56
C ARG A 253 27.73 -13.44 -13.23
N HIS A 254 26.39 -13.57 -13.11
CA HIS A 254 25.64 -14.75 -13.57
C HIS A 254 24.78 -14.47 -14.83
N GLY A 255 24.73 -13.22 -15.32
CA GLY A 255 23.99 -12.86 -16.52
C GLY A 255 22.47 -12.98 -16.35
N SER A 256 21.80 -13.49 -17.40
CA SER A 256 20.33 -13.71 -17.43
C SER A 256 19.88 -14.91 -16.59
N ASP A 257 20.80 -15.77 -16.13
CA ASP A 257 20.49 -17.03 -15.45
C ASP A 257 20.42 -16.88 -13.92
N LEU A 258 20.32 -15.63 -13.43
CA LEU A 258 20.17 -15.39 -12.00
C LEU A 258 18.79 -15.84 -11.54
N ALA A 259 18.78 -16.80 -10.61
CA ALA A 259 17.57 -17.36 -10.05
C ALA A 259 16.77 -16.27 -9.25
N PRO A 260 15.43 -16.18 -9.42
CA PRO A 260 14.59 -15.20 -8.71
C PRO A 260 14.70 -15.30 -7.18
N GLU A 261 15.07 -16.48 -6.64
CA GLU A 261 15.23 -16.78 -5.22
C GLU A 261 16.30 -15.89 -4.54
N VAL A 262 17.19 -15.28 -5.32
CA VAL A 262 18.17 -14.30 -4.80
C VAL A 262 17.47 -13.13 -4.11
N ARG A 263 16.24 -12.77 -4.51
CA ARG A 263 15.43 -11.76 -3.85
C ARG A 263 14.99 -12.15 -2.44
N LEU A 264 14.97 -13.45 -2.13
CA LEU A 264 14.52 -13.94 -0.83
C LEU A 264 15.57 -13.82 0.28
N TYR A 265 16.85 -13.56 -0.04
CA TYR A 265 17.88 -13.41 1.00
C TYR A 265 17.52 -12.34 2.03
N THR A 266 17.03 -11.18 1.59
CA THR A 266 16.63 -10.11 2.51
C THR A 266 15.41 -10.54 3.34
N CYS A 267 14.48 -11.31 2.76
CA CYS A 267 13.35 -11.89 3.49
C CYS A 267 13.81 -12.90 4.57
N MET A 268 14.83 -13.71 4.29
CA MET A 268 15.38 -14.67 5.26
C MET A 268 16.01 -13.97 6.47
N ILE A 269 16.60 -12.79 6.29
CA ILE A 269 17.10 -11.96 7.40
C ILE A 269 15.93 -11.29 8.14
N ALA A 270 14.92 -10.89 7.42
CA ALA A 270 13.78 -10.16 7.97
C ALA A 270 12.87 -11.04 8.84
N ALA A 271 12.72 -12.32 8.55
CA ALA A 271 11.85 -13.21 9.29
C ALA A 271 12.23 -13.34 10.79
N PRO A 272 13.50 -13.67 11.15
CA PRO A 272 13.90 -13.67 12.55
C PRO A 272 13.87 -12.27 13.17
N LEU A 273 14.19 -11.21 12.39
CA LEU A 273 14.14 -9.83 12.87
C LEU A 273 12.71 -9.43 13.26
N LEU A 274 11.71 -9.84 12.47
CA LEU A 274 10.29 -9.63 12.78
C LEU A 274 9.91 -10.32 14.10
N THR A 275 10.26 -11.59 14.24
CA THR A 275 9.95 -12.38 15.44
C THR A 275 10.59 -11.79 16.68
N ILE A 276 11.89 -11.45 16.60
CA ILE A 276 12.61 -10.83 17.73
C ILE A 276 11.97 -9.48 18.11
N SER A 277 11.55 -8.67 17.12
CA SER A 277 10.92 -7.38 17.40
C SER A 277 9.58 -7.51 18.13
N LEU A 278 8.77 -8.51 17.78
CA LEU A 278 7.50 -8.79 18.44
C LEU A 278 7.72 -9.27 19.88
N PHE A 279 8.65 -10.21 20.12
CA PHE A 279 9.01 -10.62 21.46
C PHE A 279 9.55 -9.44 22.27
N TRP A 280 10.44 -8.64 21.72
CA TRP A 280 10.97 -7.47 22.40
C TRP A 280 9.84 -6.50 22.78
N PHE A 281 8.94 -6.18 21.85
CA PHE A 281 7.79 -5.34 22.14
C PHE A 281 6.91 -5.93 23.27
N ALA A 282 6.57 -7.24 23.17
CA ALA A 282 5.73 -7.93 24.15
C ALA A 282 6.29 -7.86 25.57
N TRP A 283 7.59 -8.13 25.74
CA TRP A 283 8.22 -8.17 27.07
C TRP A 283 8.57 -6.80 27.64
N THR A 284 8.60 -5.74 26.82
CA THR A 284 8.93 -4.38 27.28
C THR A 284 7.73 -3.45 27.34
N SER A 285 6.53 -3.91 27.06
CA SER A 285 5.29 -3.12 27.08
C SER A 285 4.74 -2.78 28.46
N TYR A 286 5.45 -3.10 29.55
CA TYR A 286 5.00 -2.86 30.93
C TYR A 286 5.37 -1.47 31.43
N PRO A 287 4.54 -0.86 32.32
CA PRO A 287 4.80 0.46 32.92
C PRO A 287 6.12 0.58 33.69
N SER A 288 6.65 -0.56 34.17
CA SER A 288 7.95 -0.61 34.89
C SER A 288 9.16 -0.40 33.96
N ILE A 289 8.98 -0.53 32.63
CA ILE A 289 10.04 -0.39 31.64
C ILE A 289 9.83 0.93 30.91
N SER A 290 10.93 1.63 30.56
CA SER A 290 10.83 2.88 29.82
C SER A 290 10.14 2.68 28.46
N PHE A 291 9.22 3.57 28.09
CA PHE A 291 8.50 3.58 26.81
C PHE A 291 9.42 3.63 25.56
N TRP A 292 10.68 4.01 25.74
CA TRP A 292 11.67 3.97 24.68
C TRP A 292 11.96 2.56 24.17
N SER A 293 11.86 1.55 25.05
CA SER A 293 12.14 0.16 24.68
C SER A 293 11.13 -0.41 23.67
N PRO A 294 9.81 -0.39 23.94
CA PRO A 294 8.83 -0.82 22.95
C PRO A 294 8.79 0.06 21.69
N LEU A 295 9.17 1.35 21.79
CA LEU A 295 9.30 2.22 20.61
C LEU A 295 10.40 1.74 19.68
N VAL A 296 11.59 1.39 20.20
CA VAL A 296 12.70 0.86 19.37
C VAL A 296 12.33 -0.51 18.79
N ALA A 297 11.66 -1.36 19.56
CA ALA A 297 11.12 -2.63 19.06
C ALA A 297 10.16 -2.42 17.87
N GLY A 298 9.27 -1.40 17.98
CA GLY A 298 8.41 -0.98 16.87
C GLY A 298 9.17 -0.53 15.63
N GLY A 299 10.31 0.14 15.80
CA GLY A 299 11.20 0.52 14.70
C GLY A 299 11.81 -0.71 13.99
N MET A 300 12.28 -1.68 14.77
CA MET A 300 12.80 -2.95 14.25
C MET A 300 11.71 -3.74 13.51
N PHE A 301 10.48 -3.76 14.04
CA PHE A 301 9.32 -4.35 13.39
C PHE A 301 9.01 -3.69 12.04
N GLY A 302 9.07 -2.35 11.96
CA GLY A 302 8.89 -1.59 10.71
C GLY A 302 9.93 -1.93 9.66
N THR A 303 11.21 -2.04 10.04
CA THR A 303 12.31 -2.46 9.16
C THR A 303 12.07 -3.86 8.61
N ALA A 304 11.76 -4.82 9.48
CA ALA A 304 11.52 -6.21 9.10
C ALA A 304 10.32 -6.36 8.16
N THR A 305 9.23 -5.68 8.48
CA THR A 305 8.01 -5.68 7.65
C THR A 305 8.30 -5.16 6.25
N LEU A 306 9.02 -4.05 6.13
CA LEU A 306 9.41 -3.51 4.83
C LEU A 306 10.27 -4.48 4.02
N PHE A 307 11.27 -5.12 4.64
CA PHE A 307 12.12 -6.12 3.99
C PHE A 307 11.30 -7.28 3.43
N ILE A 308 10.39 -7.83 4.22
CA ILE A 308 9.51 -8.93 3.78
C ILE A 308 8.68 -8.50 2.59
N PHE A 309 8.02 -7.34 2.68
CA PHE A 309 7.15 -6.86 1.59
C PHE A 309 7.91 -6.60 0.30
N LEU A 310 9.04 -5.88 0.34
CA LEU A 310 9.82 -5.58 -0.86
C LEU A 310 10.41 -6.84 -1.49
N SER A 311 10.99 -7.74 -0.69
CA SER A 311 11.55 -9.00 -1.18
C SER A 311 10.52 -9.88 -1.85
N LEU A 312 9.37 -10.10 -1.21
CA LEU A 312 8.34 -10.99 -1.74
C LEU A 312 7.60 -10.38 -2.94
N LEU A 313 7.33 -9.07 -2.95
CA LEU A 313 6.72 -8.42 -4.11
C LEU A 313 7.64 -8.43 -5.33
N THR A 314 8.94 -8.19 -5.13
CA THR A 314 9.91 -8.28 -6.23
C THR A 314 10.08 -9.72 -6.72
N TYR A 315 10.09 -10.70 -5.81
CA TYR A 315 10.11 -12.13 -6.13
C TYR A 315 8.90 -12.54 -6.98
N ILE A 316 7.67 -12.22 -6.56
CA ILE A 316 6.44 -12.48 -7.34
C ILE A 316 6.55 -11.84 -8.73
N THR A 317 7.06 -10.61 -8.80
CA THR A 317 7.19 -9.91 -10.08
C THR A 317 8.16 -10.60 -11.03
N GLU A 318 9.29 -11.10 -10.53
CA GLU A 318 10.31 -11.79 -11.34
C GLU A 318 9.87 -13.20 -11.75
N VAL A 319 9.18 -13.94 -10.88
CA VAL A 319 8.69 -15.30 -11.20
C VAL A 319 7.55 -15.27 -12.21
N TYR A 320 6.58 -14.37 -12.04
CA TYR A 320 5.37 -14.36 -12.88
C TYR A 320 5.47 -13.45 -14.12
N LEU A 321 6.49 -12.61 -14.27
CA LEU A 321 6.73 -11.73 -15.43
C LEU A 321 5.45 -11.16 -16.07
N ALA A 322 5.00 -11.75 -17.18
CA ALA A 322 3.81 -11.31 -17.91
C ALA A 322 2.50 -11.40 -17.10
N ASN A 323 2.44 -12.25 -16.07
CA ASN A 323 1.29 -12.44 -15.19
C ASN A 323 1.46 -11.78 -13.81
N ALA A 324 2.56 -11.03 -13.59
CA ALA A 324 2.90 -10.42 -12.31
C ALA A 324 1.77 -9.54 -11.76
N ALA A 325 1.13 -8.74 -12.60
CA ALA A 325 0.01 -7.89 -12.19
C ALA A 325 -1.17 -8.72 -11.62
N SER A 326 -1.49 -9.86 -12.25
CA SER A 326 -2.55 -10.75 -11.76
C SER A 326 -2.17 -11.47 -10.46
N ALA A 327 -0.91 -11.89 -10.32
CA ALA A 327 -0.41 -12.53 -9.10
C ALA A 327 -0.39 -11.54 -7.92
N ILE A 328 0.09 -10.32 -8.13
CA ILE A 328 0.09 -9.24 -7.13
C ILE A 328 -1.35 -8.84 -6.75
N ALA A 329 -2.27 -8.80 -7.71
CA ALA A 329 -3.67 -8.50 -7.45
C ALA A 329 -4.32 -9.57 -6.56
N ALA A 330 -4.09 -10.85 -6.84
CA ALA A 330 -4.55 -11.95 -5.99
C ALA A 330 -3.99 -11.85 -4.56
N ASN A 331 -2.67 -11.64 -4.44
CA ASN A 331 -2.01 -11.40 -3.16
C ASN A 331 -2.64 -10.23 -2.40
N THR A 332 -2.92 -9.11 -3.09
CA THR A 332 -3.49 -7.91 -2.46
C THR A 332 -4.89 -8.18 -1.90
N VAL A 333 -5.73 -8.96 -2.56
CA VAL A 333 -7.07 -9.30 -2.08
C VAL A 333 -7.01 -10.09 -0.76
N VAL A 334 -6.23 -11.16 -0.72
CA VAL A 334 -6.10 -12.01 0.47
C VAL A 334 -5.46 -11.23 1.63
N ARG A 335 -4.38 -10.52 1.34
CA ARG A 335 -3.68 -9.67 2.32
C ARG A 335 -4.60 -8.63 2.94
N SER A 336 -5.43 -7.96 2.14
CA SER A 336 -6.37 -6.96 2.64
C SER A 336 -7.48 -7.58 3.50
N ALA A 337 -7.86 -8.84 3.25
CA ALA A 337 -8.81 -9.55 4.10
C ALA A 337 -8.23 -9.81 5.50
N PHE A 338 -6.97 -10.24 5.59
CA PHE A 338 -6.27 -10.40 6.87
C PHE A 338 -6.10 -9.06 7.60
N GLY A 339 -5.69 -7.99 6.88
CA GLY A 339 -5.57 -6.65 7.47
C GLY A 339 -6.89 -6.07 7.97
N ALA A 340 -8.02 -6.50 7.42
CA ALA A 340 -9.33 -6.12 7.92
C ALA A 340 -9.79 -7.00 9.11
N GLY A 341 -9.49 -8.31 9.08
CA GLY A 341 -9.95 -9.25 10.09
C GLY A 341 -9.19 -9.17 11.41
N PHE A 342 -7.87 -9.02 11.37
CA PHE A 342 -7.03 -9.06 12.57
C PHE A 342 -7.36 -7.96 13.60
N PRO A 343 -7.54 -6.68 13.22
CA PRO A 343 -7.92 -5.65 14.19
C PRO A 343 -9.27 -5.90 14.89
N MET A 344 -10.18 -6.66 14.27
CA MET A 344 -11.52 -6.87 14.83
C MET A 344 -11.49 -7.65 16.16
N PHE A 345 -10.57 -8.59 16.29
CA PHE A 345 -10.39 -9.32 17.55
C PHE A 345 -9.21 -8.79 18.41
N GLY A 346 -8.43 -7.85 17.86
CA GLY A 346 -7.21 -7.34 18.48
C GLY A 346 -7.45 -6.79 19.88
N GLN A 347 -8.44 -5.90 20.04
CA GLN A 347 -8.72 -5.31 21.35
C GLN A 347 -9.08 -6.36 22.39
N GLN A 348 -10.00 -7.28 22.09
CA GLN A 348 -10.39 -8.36 23.02
C GLN A 348 -9.21 -9.27 23.37
N MET A 349 -8.35 -9.56 22.38
CA MET A 349 -7.16 -10.37 22.58
C MET A 349 -6.18 -9.71 23.57
N TYR A 350 -5.91 -8.41 23.43
CA TYR A 350 -5.02 -7.68 24.33
C TYR A 350 -5.60 -7.50 25.73
N GLU A 351 -6.91 -7.30 25.86
CA GLU A 351 -7.60 -7.23 27.16
C GLU A 351 -7.56 -8.57 27.91
N THR A 352 -7.75 -9.69 27.19
CA THR A 352 -7.84 -11.03 27.78
C THR A 352 -6.46 -11.62 28.09
N LEU A 353 -5.53 -11.58 27.11
CA LEU A 353 -4.24 -12.24 27.19
C LEU A 353 -3.14 -11.34 27.77
N LYS A 354 -3.38 -10.05 27.89
CA LYS A 354 -2.39 -8.99 28.21
C LYS A 354 -1.29 -8.90 27.10
N PRO A 355 -0.57 -7.77 26.97
CA PRO A 355 0.40 -7.56 25.87
C PRO A 355 1.45 -8.66 25.72
N ARG A 356 1.91 -9.23 26.83
CA ARG A 356 2.95 -10.28 26.84
C ARG A 356 2.58 -11.52 26.03
N TRP A 357 1.31 -11.91 26.05
CA TRP A 357 0.84 -13.14 25.40
C TRP A 357 0.00 -12.85 24.15
N ALA A 358 -0.45 -11.61 24.00
CA ALA A 358 -1.23 -11.17 22.85
C ALA A 358 -0.36 -10.79 21.64
N THR A 359 0.86 -10.32 21.87
CA THR A 359 1.83 -9.96 20.83
C THR A 359 2.67 -11.16 20.43
#